data_a173f8d2af3553fdeb2d2f0b8efe267f
#
_entry.id   a173f8d2af3553fdeb2d2f0b8efe267f
#
_cell.length_a   1.000
_cell.length_b   1.000
_cell.length_c   1.000
_cell.angle_alpha   90.00
_cell.angle_beta   90.00
_cell.angle_gamma   90.00
#
_symmetry.space_group_name_H-M   'P 1'
#
loop_
_entity.id
_entity.type
_entity.pdbx_description
1 polymer ?
#
loop_
_entity_poly.entity_id
_entity_poly.type
_entity_poly.pdbx_seq_one_letter_code
_entity_poly.pdbx_strand_id
1 'polypeptide(L)'
;MPTPPVQSYFLCDCWYVSEKIINTFAVQGFHTIGALKTNRLLYPSGMKKKLSELAAELSVTHKNFDLVTVKGKNYYVYRYESNLNGIENAIVLFSYPEKAFGKPKALRTFLCMDVSLSTNEILDNYVCRWPIEVFFRQCKDKLALDSYQIRSAQGIRRYWLIMSFAHYMCVVGTGKVCPFETGYRKISDIIQMEKYLTLYQCARECIGFERL
;
A
#
# COMPACT_ATOMS: atom_id res chain seq x y z
N MET A 1 -0.64 -19.13 4.64
CA MET A 1 -0.87 -18.69 3.24
C MET A 1 -0.34 -19.76 2.31
N PRO A 2 -0.94 -20.01 1.14
CA PRO A 2 -0.37 -20.93 0.17
C PRO A 2 0.92 -20.34 -0.42
N THR A 3 1.88 -21.21 -0.74
CA THR A 3 3.11 -20.83 -1.44
C THR A 3 2.75 -20.29 -2.84
N PRO A 4 3.26 -19.13 -3.23
CA PRO A 4 2.93 -18.55 -4.54
C PRO A 4 3.49 -19.40 -5.68
N PRO A 5 2.74 -19.61 -6.77
CA PRO A 5 3.19 -20.39 -7.92
C PRO A 5 4.25 -19.68 -8.78
N VAL A 6 4.45 -18.39 -8.56
CA VAL A 6 5.41 -17.53 -9.26
C VAL A 6 6.14 -16.65 -8.26
N GLN A 7 7.28 -16.09 -8.67
CA GLN A 7 8.00 -15.12 -7.85
C GLN A 7 7.06 -13.99 -7.42
N SER A 8 6.92 -13.81 -6.12
CA SER A 8 5.93 -12.92 -5.52
C SER A 8 6.54 -12.05 -4.43
N TYR A 9 6.07 -10.82 -4.35
CA TYR A 9 6.60 -9.82 -3.43
C TYR A 9 5.56 -9.44 -2.37
N PHE A 10 5.98 -9.43 -1.11
CA PHE A 10 5.23 -8.84 -0.01
C PHE A 10 5.57 -7.36 0.10
N LEU A 11 4.63 -6.49 -0.24
CA LEU A 11 4.81 -5.04 -0.20
C LEU A 11 4.25 -4.47 1.10
N CYS A 12 5.07 -3.76 1.87
CA CYS A 12 4.65 -3.23 3.15
C CYS A 12 5.21 -1.83 3.46
N ASP A 13 4.58 -1.14 4.41
CA ASP A 13 5.10 0.10 4.95
C ASP A 13 6.12 -0.15 6.07
N CYS A 14 6.68 0.94 6.62
CA CYS A 14 7.73 0.87 7.62
C CYS A 14 7.30 0.29 8.99
N TRP A 15 6.00 0.10 9.23
CA TRP A 15 5.48 -0.49 10.46
C TRP A 15 5.57 -2.02 10.45
N TYR A 16 5.54 -2.63 9.27
CA TYR A 16 5.54 -4.09 9.10
C TYR A 16 6.92 -4.66 8.77
N VAL A 17 7.93 -3.81 8.56
CA VAL A 17 9.30 -4.28 8.31
C VAL A 17 9.96 -4.67 9.63
N SER A 18 9.78 -5.92 10.03
CA SER A 18 10.46 -6.56 11.17
C SER A 18 10.98 -7.92 10.75
N GLU A 19 12.06 -8.38 11.38
CA GLU A 19 12.66 -9.70 11.13
C GLU A 19 11.60 -10.81 11.18
N LYS A 20 10.75 -10.82 12.21
CA LYS A 20 9.70 -11.81 12.38
C LYS A 20 8.73 -11.85 11.19
N ILE A 21 8.26 -10.70 10.71
CA ILE A 21 7.33 -10.63 9.58
C ILE A 21 8.03 -11.04 8.29
N ILE A 22 9.23 -10.53 8.03
CA ILE A 22 10.01 -10.87 6.83
C ILE A 22 10.24 -12.38 6.77
N ASN A 23 10.72 -12.99 7.85
CA ASN A 23 10.97 -14.43 7.90
C ASN A 23 9.69 -15.25 7.73
N THR A 24 8.55 -14.78 8.27
CA THR A 24 7.26 -15.46 8.09
C THR A 24 6.85 -15.50 6.62
N PHE A 25 7.05 -14.41 5.88
CA PHE A 25 6.74 -14.37 4.45
C PHE A 25 7.80 -15.11 3.61
N ALA A 26 9.09 -15.01 3.99
CA ALA A 26 10.18 -15.70 3.30
C ALA A 26 10.02 -17.23 3.31
N VAL A 27 9.64 -17.80 4.45
CA VAL A 27 9.34 -19.25 4.57
C VAL A 27 8.22 -19.70 3.63
N GLN A 28 7.34 -18.78 3.24
CA GLN A 28 6.24 -19.05 2.31
C GLN A 28 6.58 -18.71 0.85
N GLY A 29 7.83 -18.35 0.55
CA GLY A 29 8.30 -18.07 -0.80
C GLY A 29 8.03 -16.65 -1.29
N PHE A 30 7.75 -15.69 -0.38
CA PHE A 30 7.63 -14.29 -0.74
C PHE A 30 8.90 -13.51 -0.44
N HIS A 31 9.34 -12.68 -1.38
CA HIS A 31 10.35 -11.68 -1.12
C HIS A 31 9.69 -10.39 -0.59
N THR A 32 10.30 -9.77 0.42
CA THR A 32 9.75 -8.53 1.00
C THR A 32 10.36 -7.30 0.33
N ILE A 33 9.50 -6.36 -0.09
CA ILE A 33 9.89 -4.99 -0.43
C ILE A 33 9.10 -4.04 0.49
N GLY A 34 9.81 -3.27 1.32
CA GLY A 34 9.15 -2.44 2.33
C GLY A 34 9.84 -1.10 2.55
N ALA A 35 9.08 -0.10 3.00
CA ALA A 35 9.69 1.14 3.48
C ALA A 35 10.44 0.90 4.79
N LEU A 36 11.52 1.64 5.01
CA LEU A 36 12.25 1.65 6.28
C LEU A 36 12.05 2.98 7.01
N LYS A 37 12.08 2.92 8.34
CA LYS A 37 12.22 4.14 9.15
C LYS A 37 13.67 4.61 9.07
N THR A 38 13.89 5.89 8.86
CA THR A 38 15.23 6.49 8.69
C THR A 38 16.11 6.44 9.96
N ASN A 39 15.52 6.11 11.11
CA ASN A 39 16.23 5.88 12.36
C ASN A 39 16.71 4.41 12.55
N ARG A 40 16.46 3.53 11.59
CA ARG A 40 17.00 2.15 11.61
C ARG A 40 18.52 2.16 11.56
N LEU A 41 19.10 1.14 12.14
CA LEU A 41 20.54 0.98 12.27
C LEU A 41 21.09 0.08 11.16
N LEU A 42 22.19 0.50 10.59
CA LEU A 42 23.10 -0.26 9.74
C LEU A 42 24.46 -0.37 10.40
N TYR A 43 25.28 -1.27 9.89
CA TYR A 43 26.66 -1.47 10.36
C TYR A 43 27.66 -1.36 9.19
N PRO A 44 27.75 -0.19 8.50
CA PRO A 44 28.70 -0.02 7.41
C PRO A 44 30.12 -0.15 7.97
N SER A 45 30.91 -1.06 7.39
CA SER A 45 32.28 -1.36 7.85
C SER A 45 32.38 -1.66 9.37
N GLY A 46 31.35 -2.28 9.93
CA GLY A 46 31.30 -2.62 11.36
C GLY A 46 30.89 -1.47 12.30
N MET A 47 30.71 -0.27 11.78
CA MET A 47 30.31 0.90 12.60
C MET A 47 28.79 1.05 12.61
N LYS A 48 28.23 1.23 13.82
CA LYS A 48 26.81 1.45 14.02
C LYS A 48 26.39 2.85 13.59
N LYS A 49 25.54 2.96 12.56
CA LYS A 49 25.00 4.24 12.06
C LYS A 49 23.51 4.14 11.80
N LYS A 50 22.77 5.23 11.96
CA LYS A 50 21.39 5.36 11.50
C LYS A 50 21.36 5.55 9.98
N LEU A 51 20.29 5.10 9.33
CA LEU A 51 20.08 5.34 7.89
C LEU A 51 20.14 6.85 7.56
N SER A 52 19.56 7.70 8.42
CA SER A 52 19.59 9.16 8.22
C SER A 52 21.00 9.75 8.31
N GLU A 53 21.85 9.22 9.18
CA GLU A 53 23.24 9.67 9.34
C GLU A 53 24.07 9.26 8.12
N LEU A 54 23.96 7.99 7.70
CA LEU A 54 24.63 7.51 6.50
C LEU A 54 24.16 8.27 5.24
N ALA A 55 22.85 8.52 5.12
CA ALA A 55 22.32 9.28 3.99
C ALA A 55 22.86 10.72 3.94
N ALA A 56 23.02 11.38 5.10
CA ALA A 56 23.59 12.71 5.17
C ALA A 56 25.05 12.73 4.71
N GLU A 57 25.87 11.75 5.13
CA GLU A 57 27.25 11.61 4.68
C GLU A 57 27.34 11.37 3.17
N LEU A 58 26.53 10.46 2.63
CA LEU A 58 26.51 10.13 1.21
C LEU A 58 26.01 11.28 0.34
N SER A 59 25.05 12.07 0.84
CA SER A 59 24.43 13.16 0.08
C SER A 59 25.29 14.44 -0.05
N VAL A 60 26.49 14.45 0.53
CA VAL A 60 27.45 15.55 0.32
C VAL A 60 27.81 15.72 -1.16
N THR A 61 27.80 14.62 -1.92
CA THR A 61 28.04 14.65 -3.36
C THR A 61 26.98 13.85 -4.12
N HIS A 62 26.48 14.40 -5.24
CA HIS A 62 25.57 13.68 -6.14
C HIS A 62 26.19 12.43 -6.77
N LYS A 63 27.52 12.33 -6.81
CA LYS A 63 28.25 11.25 -7.50
C LYS A 63 27.93 9.84 -6.97
N ASN A 64 27.44 9.75 -5.74
CA ASN A 64 27.11 8.47 -5.12
C ASN A 64 25.69 7.99 -5.46
N PHE A 65 24.89 8.82 -6.12
CA PHE A 65 23.48 8.55 -6.38
C PHE A 65 23.22 8.45 -7.89
N ASP A 66 22.48 7.43 -8.27
CA ASP A 66 21.97 7.27 -9.62
C ASP A 66 20.66 8.02 -9.79
N LEU A 67 20.45 8.62 -10.97
CA LEU A 67 19.17 9.23 -11.32
C LEU A 67 18.25 8.16 -11.86
N VAL A 68 17.13 7.91 -11.17
CA VAL A 68 16.16 6.87 -11.46
C VAL A 68 14.80 7.50 -11.71
N THR A 69 14.12 7.08 -12.79
CA THR A 69 12.77 7.57 -13.11
C THR A 69 11.74 6.50 -12.75
N VAL A 70 10.79 6.87 -11.86
CA VAL A 70 9.68 6.00 -11.41
C VAL A 70 8.35 6.71 -11.67
N LYS A 71 7.47 6.11 -12.46
CA LYS A 71 6.18 6.70 -12.83
C LYS A 71 6.29 8.16 -13.32
N GLY A 72 7.30 8.47 -14.14
CA GLY A 72 7.53 9.81 -14.70
C GLY A 72 8.07 10.86 -13.73
N LYS A 73 8.57 10.46 -12.56
CA LYS A 73 9.24 11.33 -11.59
C LYS A 73 10.66 10.88 -11.37
N ASN A 74 11.57 11.84 -11.26
CA ASN A 74 12.99 11.59 -11.07
C ASN A 74 13.36 11.58 -9.59
N TYR A 75 14.21 10.63 -9.23
CA TYR A 75 14.76 10.43 -7.89
C TYR A 75 16.23 10.17 -7.95
N TYR A 76 17.01 10.73 -7.04
CA TYR A 76 18.38 10.33 -6.77
C TYR A 76 18.35 9.16 -5.80
N VAL A 77 18.89 8.02 -6.20
CA VAL A 77 18.84 6.77 -5.42
C VAL A 77 20.26 6.22 -5.23
N TYR A 78 20.59 5.92 -3.98
CA TYR A 78 21.79 5.18 -3.63
C TYR A 78 21.39 3.77 -3.21
N ARG A 79 22.00 2.76 -3.83
CA ARG A 79 21.80 1.34 -3.51
C ARG A 79 22.91 0.87 -2.58
N TYR A 80 22.53 0.31 -1.47
CA TYR A 80 23.43 -0.27 -0.49
C TYR A 80 23.05 -1.72 -0.21
N GLU A 81 23.98 -2.65 -0.45
CA GLU A 81 23.79 -4.06 -0.20
C GLU A 81 24.49 -4.44 1.10
N SER A 82 23.77 -4.88 2.09
CA SER A 82 24.33 -5.25 3.39
C SER A 82 23.32 -6.02 4.24
N ASN A 83 23.85 -6.59 5.31
CA ASN A 83 23.00 -7.12 6.37
C ASN A 83 22.43 -5.99 7.23
N LEU A 84 21.14 -5.98 7.43
CA LEU A 84 20.46 -5.19 8.45
C LEU A 84 20.39 -6.01 9.74
N ASN A 85 20.25 -5.35 10.89
CA ASN A 85 20.12 -6.01 12.17
C ASN A 85 19.01 -7.08 12.13
N GLY A 86 19.40 -8.38 12.16
CA GLY A 86 18.49 -9.52 12.05
C GLY A 86 18.00 -9.87 10.64
N ILE A 87 18.50 -9.20 9.57
CA ILE A 87 18.10 -9.45 8.19
C ILE A 87 19.36 -9.57 7.35
N GLU A 88 19.60 -10.75 6.78
CA GLU A 88 20.77 -11.01 5.93
C GLU A 88 20.45 -10.74 4.45
N ASN A 89 21.50 -10.38 3.68
CA ASN A 89 21.44 -10.20 2.24
C ASN A 89 20.31 -9.26 1.77
N ALA A 90 20.27 -8.06 2.32
CA ALA A 90 19.27 -7.07 1.99
C ALA A 90 19.81 -5.92 1.16
N ILE A 91 19.00 -5.42 0.25
CA ILE A 91 19.23 -4.14 -0.45
C ILE A 91 18.53 -3.05 0.36
N VAL A 92 19.26 -2.00 0.67
CA VAL A 92 18.70 -0.76 1.22
C VAL A 92 18.85 0.35 0.18
N LEU A 93 17.73 0.92 -0.21
CA LEU A 93 17.71 2.08 -1.10
C LEU A 93 17.52 3.36 -0.28
N PHE A 94 18.35 4.36 -0.55
CA PHE A 94 18.20 5.74 -0.06
C PHE A 94 17.73 6.59 -1.22
N SER A 95 16.54 7.14 -1.13
CA SER A 95 15.90 7.85 -2.23
C SER A 95 15.54 9.28 -1.84
N TYR A 96 15.90 10.22 -2.71
CA TYR A 96 15.50 11.62 -2.62
C TYR A 96 14.79 12.03 -3.90
N PRO A 97 13.65 12.77 -3.83
CA PRO A 97 13.14 13.45 -5.02
C PRO A 97 14.19 14.38 -5.60
N GLU A 98 14.32 14.47 -6.92
CA GLU A 98 15.32 15.30 -7.61
C GLU A 98 15.35 16.74 -7.07
N LYS A 99 14.17 17.37 -6.93
CA LYS A 99 14.02 18.76 -6.44
C LYS A 99 14.31 18.95 -4.94
N ALA A 100 14.51 17.86 -4.20
CA ALA A 100 14.71 17.89 -2.74
C ALA A 100 15.90 17.02 -2.30
N PHE A 101 16.89 16.87 -3.18
CA PHE A 101 18.12 16.13 -2.89
C PHE A 101 18.81 16.66 -1.64
N GLY A 102 19.29 15.76 -0.78
CA GLY A 102 20.01 16.10 0.46
C GLY A 102 19.13 16.68 1.60
N LYS A 103 17.85 16.95 1.37
CA LYS A 103 16.96 17.43 2.45
C LYS A 103 16.54 16.29 3.37
N PRO A 104 16.84 16.33 4.68
CA PRO A 104 16.57 15.20 5.60
C PRO A 104 15.10 14.76 5.62
N LYS A 105 14.15 15.69 5.53
CA LYS A 105 12.70 15.40 5.51
C LYS A 105 12.23 14.73 4.20
N ALA A 106 13.01 14.85 3.13
CA ALA A 106 12.69 14.27 1.82
C ALA A 106 13.25 12.86 1.64
N LEU A 107 14.16 12.43 2.52
CA LEU A 107 14.71 11.08 2.49
C LEU A 107 13.62 10.03 2.64
N ARG A 108 13.62 9.06 1.73
CA ARG A 108 12.85 7.83 1.84
C ARG A 108 13.81 6.65 1.72
N THR A 109 13.61 5.65 2.57
CA THR A 109 14.45 4.46 2.58
C THR A 109 13.60 3.21 2.39
N PHE A 110 14.11 2.29 1.59
CA PHE A 110 13.40 1.05 1.24
C PHE A 110 14.29 -0.15 1.50
N LEU A 111 13.67 -1.26 1.82
CA LEU A 111 14.29 -2.58 1.94
C LEU A 111 13.80 -3.44 0.77
N CYS A 112 14.69 -4.21 0.18
CA CYS A 112 14.35 -5.33 -0.69
C CYS A 112 15.15 -6.57 -0.29
N MET A 113 14.45 -7.72 -0.19
CA MET A 113 15.07 -9.02 0.13
C MET A 113 15.48 -9.81 -1.10
N ASP A 114 15.14 -9.31 -2.29
CA ASP A 114 15.57 -9.91 -3.56
C ASP A 114 16.72 -9.09 -4.14
N VAL A 115 17.93 -9.63 -4.00
CA VAL A 115 19.15 -8.97 -4.49
C VAL A 115 19.29 -8.99 -6.01
N SER A 116 18.50 -9.81 -6.70
CA SER A 116 18.53 -9.90 -8.17
C SER A 116 17.84 -8.72 -8.86
N LEU A 117 16.95 -8.00 -8.14
CA LEU A 117 16.22 -6.87 -8.70
C LEU A 117 17.12 -5.64 -8.87
N SER A 118 16.93 -4.96 -9.99
CA SER A 118 17.48 -3.61 -10.21
C SER A 118 16.79 -2.57 -9.32
N THR A 119 17.43 -1.44 -9.14
CA THR A 119 16.87 -0.30 -8.37
C THR A 119 15.52 0.16 -8.91
N ASN A 120 15.35 0.21 -10.25
CA ASN A 120 14.09 0.59 -10.88
C ASN A 120 12.98 -0.41 -10.57
N GLU A 121 13.25 -1.71 -10.72
CA GLU A 121 12.27 -2.76 -10.45
C GLU A 121 11.82 -2.76 -8.99
N ILE A 122 12.73 -2.55 -8.05
CA ILE A 122 12.37 -2.43 -6.62
C ILE A 122 11.40 -1.27 -6.39
N LEU A 123 11.69 -0.10 -6.95
CA LEU A 123 10.85 1.08 -6.75
C LEU A 123 9.53 0.98 -7.51
N ASP A 124 9.52 0.45 -8.73
CA ASP A 124 8.29 0.21 -9.50
C ASP A 124 7.37 -0.80 -8.82
N ASN A 125 7.93 -1.90 -8.27
CA ASN A 125 7.19 -2.85 -7.46
C ASN A 125 6.63 -2.20 -6.19
N TYR A 126 7.45 -1.41 -5.48
CA TYR A 126 6.99 -0.75 -4.26
C TYR A 126 5.81 0.22 -4.49
N VAL A 127 5.78 0.91 -5.63
CA VAL A 127 4.66 1.81 -5.99
C VAL A 127 3.35 1.04 -6.14
N CYS A 128 3.38 -0.25 -6.49
CA CYS A 128 2.19 -1.11 -6.54
C CYS A 128 1.49 -1.28 -5.18
N ARG A 129 2.10 -0.85 -4.07
CA ARG A 129 1.46 -0.78 -2.74
C ARG A 129 0.41 0.32 -2.64
N TRP A 130 0.54 1.40 -3.42
CA TRP A 130 -0.32 2.59 -3.33
C TRP A 130 -1.84 2.34 -3.49
N PRO A 131 -2.31 1.40 -4.32
CA PRO A 131 -3.73 1.07 -4.41
C PRO A 131 -4.41 0.73 -3.07
N ILE A 132 -3.68 0.20 -2.09
CA ILE A 132 -4.20 -0.06 -0.74
C ILE A 132 -4.66 1.23 -0.05
N GLU A 133 -3.88 2.30 -0.17
CA GLU A 133 -4.22 3.60 0.42
C GLU A 133 -5.41 4.25 -0.30
N VAL A 134 -5.47 4.09 -1.63
CA VAL A 134 -6.62 4.53 -2.44
C VAL A 134 -7.88 3.79 -2.02
N PHE A 135 -7.81 2.46 -1.87
CA PHE A 135 -8.92 1.63 -1.39
C PHE A 135 -9.45 2.12 -0.03
N PHE A 136 -8.59 2.27 0.96
CA PHE A 136 -8.99 2.76 2.29
C PHE A 136 -9.61 4.15 2.24
N ARG A 137 -9.06 5.07 1.45
CA ARG A 137 -9.63 6.40 1.26
C ARG A 137 -11.03 6.33 0.66
N GLN A 138 -11.22 5.58 -0.43
CA GLN A 138 -12.53 5.40 -1.07
C GLN A 138 -13.55 4.77 -0.12
N CYS A 139 -13.13 3.77 0.67
CA CYS A 139 -13.99 3.14 1.65
C CYS A 139 -14.40 4.08 2.79
N LYS A 140 -13.50 4.95 3.25
CA LYS A 140 -13.83 5.99 4.24
C LYS A 140 -14.79 7.02 3.67
N ASP A 141 -14.48 7.54 2.49
CA ASP A 141 -15.23 8.65 1.91
C ASP A 141 -16.64 8.23 1.43
N LYS A 142 -16.83 6.99 0.97
CA LYS A 142 -18.05 6.55 0.29
C LYS A 142 -18.75 5.35 0.92
N LEU A 143 -18.04 4.50 1.65
CA LEU A 143 -18.57 3.24 2.19
C LEU A 143 -18.58 3.20 3.73
N ALA A 144 -18.43 4.36 4.37
CA ALA A 144 -18.52 4.52 5.82
C ALA A 144 -17.58 3.62 6.64
N LEU A 145 -16.35 3.37 6.16
CA LEU A 145 -15.38 2.49 6.80
C LEU A 145 -15.12 2.84 8.28
N ASP A 146 -15.14 4.10 8.65
CA ASP A 146 -14.86 4.61 10.00
C ASP A 146 -16.11 5.08 10.76
N SER A 147 -17.32 4.89 10.21
CA SER A 147 -18.58 5.36 10.78
C SER A 147 -19.36 4.26 11.52
N TYR A 148 -18.87 3.02 11.56
CA TYR A 148 -19.58 1.94 12.23
C TYR A 148 -19.42 2.01 13.76
N GLN A 149 -20.48 1.61 14.49
CA GLN A 149 -20.48 1.55 15.95
C GLN A 149 -20.45 0.09 16.48
N ILE A 150 -19.94 -0.82 15.68
CA ILE A 150 -19.89 -2.26 16.02
C ILE A 150 -18.75 -2.49 17.00
N ARG A 151 -19.03 -3.12 18.15
CA ARG A 151 -18.04 -3.41 19.20
C ARG A 151 -17.49 -4.84 19.17
N SER A 152 -18.21 -5.80 18.58
CA SER A 152 -17.76 -7.19 18.53
C SER A 152 -16.72 -7.41 17.43
N ALA A 153 -15.65 -8.13 17.71
CA ALA A 153 -14.62 -8.48 16.72
C ALA A 153 -15.19 -9.22 15.50
N GLN A 154 -16.16 -10.09 15.72
CA GLN A 154 -16.85 -10.81 14.64
C GLN A 154 -17.69 -9.87 13.77
N GLY A 155 -18.41 -8.93 14.39
CA GLY A 155 -19.18 -7.91 13.67
C GLY A 155 -18.29 -7.01 12.82
N ILE A 156 -17.16 -6.57 13.37
CA ILE A 156 -16.16 -5.78 12.63
C ILE A 156 -15.63 -6.54 11.42
N ARG A 157 -15.27 -7.82 11.56
CA ARG A 157 -14.79 -8.65 10.44
C ARG A 157 -15.84 -8.80 9.35
N ARG A 158 -17.11 -9.03 9.71
CA ARG A 158 -18.23 -9.12 8.76
C ARG A 158 -18.47 -7.80 8.05
N TYR A 159 -18.44 -6.69 8.78
CA TYR A 159 -18.59 -5.36 8.22
C TYR A 159 -17.50 -5.07 7.16
N TRP A 160 -16.23 -5.37 7.49
CA TRP A 160 -15.13 -5.20 6.55
C TRP A 160 -15.26 -6.07 5.30
N LEU A 161 -15.77 -7.29 5.45
CA LEU A 161 -16.02 -8.18 4.31
C LEU A 161 -17.10 -7.59 3.38
N ILE A 162 -18.23 -7.14 3.96
CA ILE A 162 -19.33 -6.53 3.21
C ILE A 162 -18.84 -5.25 2.50
N MET A 163 -18.11 -4.40 3.20
CA MET A 163 -17.54 -3.17 2.64
C MET A 163 -16.57 -3.47 1.49
N SER A 164 -15.70 -4.47 1.65
CA SER A 164 -14.77 -4.88 0.59
C SER A 164 -15.52 -5.42 -0.62
N PHE A 165 -16.59 -6.17 -0.40
CA PHE A 165 -17.47 -6.65 -1.47
C PHE A 165 -18.19 -5.48 -2.16
N ALA A 166 -18.71 -4.51 -1.41
CA ALA A 166 -19.33 -3.32 -1.98
C ALA A 166 -18.35 -2.51 -2.83
N HIS A 167 -17.10 -2.35 -2.37
CA HIS A 167 -16.04 -1.73 -3.16
C HIS A 167 -15.77 -2.51 -4.47
N TYR A 168 -15.67 -3.83 -4.37
CA TYR A 168 -15.50 -4.68 -5.54
C TYR A 168 -16.65 -4.52 -6.54
N MET A 169 -17.89 -4.50 -6.07
CA MET A 169 -19.07 -4.26 -6.92
C MET A 169 -19.00 -2.90 -7.63
N CYS A 170 -18.51 -1.85 -6.97
CA CYS A 170 -18.32 -0.56 -7.61
C CYS A 170 -17.28 -0.61 -8.74
N VAL A 171 -16.26 -1.48 -8.65
CA VAL A 171 -15.21 -1.58 -9.67
C VAL A 171 -15.62 -2.49 -10.84
N VAL A 172 -16.34 -3.59 -10.59
CA VAL A 172 -16.63 -4.63 -11.60
C VAL A 172 -18.12 -4.92 -11.80
N GLY A 173 -19.00 -4.51 -10.88
CA GLY A 173 -20.43 -4.88 -10.88
C GLY A 173 -21.25 -4.31 -12.05
N THR A 174 -20.69 -3.39 -12.82
CA THR A 174 -21.35 -2.83 -14.04
C THR A 174 -21.00 -3.60 -15.33
N GLY A 175 -20.43 -4.81 -15.21
CA GLY A 175 -20.06 -5.66 -16.33
C GLY A 175 -18.73 -5.34 -17.02
N LYS A 176 -18.11 -4.21 -16.69
CA LYS A 176 -16.76 -3.83 -17.13
C LYS A 176 -16.00 -3.20 -15.99
N VAL A 177 -14.72 -3.53 -15.88
CA VAL A 177 -13.82 -2.87 -14.90
C VAL A 177 -13.82 -1.37 -15.18
N CYS A 178 -14.14 -0.57 -14.16
CA CYS A 178 -14.20 0.88 -14.26
C CYS A 178 -13.59 1.54 -13.00
N PRO A 179 -13.23 2.84 -13.06
CA PRO A 179 -12.83 3.58 -11.88
C PRO A 179 -13.93 3.53 -10.80
N PHE A 180 -13.52 3.35 -9.55
CA PHE A 180 -14.43 3.21 -8.40
C PHE A 180 -15.53 4.28 -8.38
N GLU A 181 -15.18 5.55 -8.56
CA GLU A 181 -16.14 6.66 -8.52
C GLU A 181 -17.24 6.54 -9.58
N THR A 182 -16.88 6.08 -10.79
CA THR A 182 -17.82 5.84 -11.87
C THR A 182 -18.80 4.72 -11.53
N GLY A 183 -18.29 3.60 -11.02
CA GLY A 183 -19.13 2.48 -10.62
C GLY A 183 -19.99 2.80 -9.40
N TYR A 184 -19.44 3.50 -8.42
CA TYR A 184 -20.18 3.95 -7.25
C TYR A 184 -21.41 4.78 -7.63
N ARG A 185 -21.26 5.78 -8.52
CA ARG A 185 -22.39 6.59 -9.01
C ARG A 185 -23.44 5.72 -9.68
N LYS A 186 -23.04 4.86 -10.62
CA LYS A 186 -23.98 3.97 -11.33
C LYS A 186 -24.77 3.09 -10.37
N ILE A 187 -24.10 2.45 -9.41
CA ILE A 187 -24.77 1.59 -8.43
C ILE A 187 -25.67 2.42 -7.51
N SER A 188 -25.24 3.60 -7.07
CA SER A 188 -26.07 4.49 -6.27
C SER A 188 -27.33 4.92 -7.00
N ASP A 189 -27.25 5.26 -8.28
CA ASP A 189 -28.39 5.63 -9.12
C ASP A 189 -29.38 4.45 -9.27
N ILE A 190 -28.88 3.23 -9.47
CA ILE A 190 -29.69 2.01 -9.53
C ILE A 190 -30.46 1.80 -8.20
N ILE A 191 -29.74 1.85 -7.08
CA ILE A 191 -30.34 1.66 -5.74
C ILE A 191 -31.41 2.74 -5.48
N GLN A 192 -31.14 3.97 -5.88
CA GLN A 192 -32.10 5.06 -5.71
C GLN A 192 -33.34 4.89 -6.58
N MET A 193 -33.16 4.44 -7.81
CA MET A 193 -34.28 4.10 -8.72
C MET A 193 -35.13 2.95 -8.16
N GLU A 194 -34.52 1.88 -7.65
CA GLU A 194 -35.22 0.78 -7.02
C GLU A 194 -36.04 1.24 -5.80
N LYS A 195 -35.49 2.12 -4.96
CA LYS A 195 -36.23 2.72 -3.85
C LYS A 195 -37.45 3.50 -4.31
N TYR A 196 -37.33 4.31 -5.35
CA TYR A 196 -38.47 5.05 -5.90
C TYR A 196 -39.54 4.12 -6.48
N LEU A 197 -39.14 3.06 -7.21
CA LEU A 197 -40.07 2.05 -7.73
C LEU A 197 -40.80 1.33 -6.60
N THR A 198 -40.10 0.94 -5.54
CA THR A 198 -40.71 0.31 -4.36
C THR A 198 -41.71 1.24 -3.69
N LEU A 199 -41.35 2.50 -3.45
CA LEU A 199 -42.26 3.51 -2.87
C LEU A 199 -43.50 3.71 -3.74
N TYR A 200 -43.34 3.80 -5.05
CA TYR A 200 -44.44 3.94 -6.00
C TYR A 200 -45.39 2.73 -5.95
N GLN A 201 -44.83 1.52 -5.94
CA GLN A 201 -45.62 0.27 -5.82
C GLN A 201 -46.39 0.23 -4.52
N CYS A 202 -45.75 0.53 -3.39
CA CYS A 202 -46.44 0.57 -2.07
C CYS A 202 -47.53 1.59 -2.03
N ALA A 203 -47.33 2.79 -2.59
CA ALA A 203 -48.35 3.83 -2.67
C ALA A 203 -49.54 3.39 -3.54
N ARG A 204 -49.26 2.73 -4.66
CA ARG A 204 -50.32 2.22 -5.55
C ARG A 204 -51.13 1.10 -4.93
N GLU A 205 -50.50 0.25 -4.13
CA GLU A 205 -51.13 -0.88 -3.45
C GLU A 205 -51.75 -0.51 -2.08
N CYS A 206 -51.71 0.77 -1.70
CA CYS A 206 -52.16 1.27 -0.39
C CYS A 206 -51.50 0.55 0.81
N ILE A 207 -50.27 0.07 0.66
CA ILE A 207 -49.53 -0.58 1.75
C ILE A 207 -48.96 0.53 2.65
N GLY A 208 -49.31 0.52 3.95
CA GLY A 208 -48.80 1.50 4.90
C GLY A 208 -47.27 1.45 5.06
N PHE A 209 -46.63 2.62 5.23
CA PHE A 209 -45.20 2.77 5.41
C PHE A 209 -44.59 2.00 6.59
N GLU A 210 -45.44 1.52 7.53
CA GLU A 210 -45.02 0.72 8.70
C GLU A 210 -44.52 -0.68 8.34
N ARG A 211 -44.64 -1.13 7.09
CA ARG A 211 -44.22 -2.44 6.58
C ARG A 211 -43.06 -2.39 5.61
N LEU A 212 -42.39 -1.25 5.46
CA LEU A 212 -41.15 -1.04 4.71
C LEU A 212 -39.96 -0.99 5.66
#